data_038e1345c0b5f2021cc73b08484d176b
#
_entry.id   038e1345c0b5f2021cc73b08484d176b
#
_cell.length_a   1.000
_cell.length_b   1.000
_cell.length_c   1.000
_cell.angle_alpha   90.00
_cell.angle_beta   90.00
_cell.angle_gamma   90.00
#
_symmetry.space_group_name_H-M   'P 1'
#
loop_
_entity.id
_entity.type
_entity.pdbx_description
1 polymer ?
#
loop_
_entity_poly.entity_id
_entity_poly.type
_entity_poly.pdbx_seq_one_letter_code
_entity_poly.pdbx_strand_id
1 'polypeptide(L)'
;MFARLDAATGKHRQELFQQLVAELVRHEVAEEEILRPVSKHDAGEAIANARIKEESEAEGLLKEMEKLDPGSAEFTSKLAKLRREVERHAESEETKEFPRVAAKETTERLEQMGRAYEAAKRAAPTRPHPSTPNTPAANLLAGPFAAVADRARDAVRDALKSTS
;
A
#
# COMPACT_ATOMS: atom_id res chain seq x y z
N MET A 1 6.19 12.05 -1.27
CA MET A 1 5.27 12.10 -0.11
C MET A 1 6.03 12.34 1.20
N PHE A 2 7.02 11.54 1.59
CA PHE A 2 7.76 11.66 2.86
C PHE A 2 8.36 13.04 3.12
N ALA A 3 9.06 13.65 2.16
CA ALA A 3 9.63 14.99 2.31
C ALA A 3 8.58 16.09 2.63
N ARG A 4 7.35 15.95 2.10
CA ARG A 4 6.24 16.85 2.43
C ARG A 4 5.77 16.64 3.86
N LEU A 5 5.73 15.40 4.35
CA LEU A 5 5.39 15.05 5.73
C LEU A 5 6.41 15.59 6.73
N ASP A 6 7.70 15.54 6.40
CA ASP A 6 8.75 16.10 7.25
C ASP A 6 8.63 17.61 7.42
N ALA A 7 8.24 18.33 6.35
CA ALA A 7 8.08 19.78 6.37
C ALA A 7 6.75 20.27 6.96
N ALA A 8 5.74 19.38 7.06
CA ALA A 8 4.40 19.74 7.49
C ALA A 8 4.24 19.65 9.02
N THR A 9 3.29 20.42 9.56
CA THR A 9 2.95 20.44 10.98
C THR A 9 1.42 20.40 11.18
N GLY A 10 0.99 20.08 12.39
CA GLY A 10 -0.41 20.14 12.81
C GLY A 10 -1.35 19.36 11.88
N LYS A 11 -2.52 19.94 11.60
CA LYS A 11 -3.57 19.31 10.79
C LYS A 11 -3.10 18.93 9.39
N HIS A 12 -2.27 19.77 8.77
CA HIS A 12 -1.75 19.50 7.43
C HIS A 12 -0.87 18.25 7.40
N ARG A 13 -0.03 18.04 8.43
CA ARG A 13 0.77 16.81 8.56
C ARG A 13 -0.11 15.57 8.71
N GLN A 14 -1.18 15.68 9.49
CA GLN A 14 -2.16 14.60 9.65
C GLN A 14 -2.84 14.24 8.32
N GLU A 15 -3.28 15.24 7.55
CA GLU A 15 -3.90 15.03 6.22
C GLU A 15 -2.92 14.36 5.25
N LEU A 16 -1.66 14.79 5.24
CA LEU A 16 -0.61 14.17 4.42
C LEU A 16 -0.31 12.72 4.84
N PHE A 17 -0.34 12.43 6.13
CA PHE A 17 -0.17 11.06 6.61
C PHE A 17 -1.33 10.16 6.16
N GLN A 18 -2.56 10.62 6.26
CA GLN A 18 -3.71 9.87 5.73
C GLN A 18 -3.62 9.64 4.21
N GLN A 19 -3.12 10.60 3.46
CA GLN A 19 -2.85 10.43 2.03
C GLN A 19 -1.76 9.39 1.77
N LEU A 20 -0.68 9.37 2.57
CA LEU A 20 0.37 8.36 2.48
C LEU A 20 -0.18 6.96 2.76
N VAL A 21 -0.95 6.81 3.84
CA VAL A 21 -1.60 5.53 4.17
C VAL A 21 -2.47 5.04 3.01
N ALA A 22 -3.33 5.90 2.48
CA ALA A 22 -4.20 5.54 1.36
C ALA A 22 -3.41 5.15 0.10
N GLU A 23 -2.27 5.80 -0.16
CA GLU A 23 -1.43 5.49 -1.32
C GLU A 23 -0.72 4.15 -1.15
N LEU A 24 -0.14 3.88 0.03
CA LEU A 24 0.54 2.61 0.32
C LEU A 24 -0.44 1.44 0.27
N VAL A 25 -1.61 1.57 0.90
CA VAL A 25 -2.63 0.49 0.88
C VAL A 25 -3.10 0.18 -0.54
N ARG A 26 -3.31 1.18 -1.39
CA ARG A 26 -3.72 0.94 -2.78
C ARG A 26 -2.64 0.24 -3.59
N HIS A 27 -1.39 0.62 -3.35
CA HIS A 27 -0.23 0.01 -3.97
C HIS A 27 -0.14 -1.48 -3.59
N GLU A 28 -0.13 -1.75 -2.29
CA GLU A 28 -0.05 -3.09 -1.70
C GLU A 28 -1.18 -4.02 -2.15
N VAL A 29 -2.44 -3.54 -2.14
CA VAL A 29 -3.58 -4.33 -2.60
C VAL A 29 -3.50 -4.62 -4.11
N ALA A 30 -3.06 -3.66 -4.93
CA ALA A 30 -2.87 -3.91 -6.36
C ALA A 30 -1.77 -4.95 -6.61
N GLU A 31 -0.71 -4.94 -5.83
CA GLU A 31 0.35 -5.95 -5.90
C GLU A 31 -0.14 -7.32 -5.43
N GLU A 32 -0.85 -7.40 -4.31
CA GLU A 32 -1.42 -8.65 -3.79
C GLU A 32 -2.31 -9.35 -4.83
N GLU A 33 -3.17 -8.61 -5.52
CA GLU A 33 -4.15 -9.16 -6.45
C GLU A 33 -3.57 -9.44 -7.85
N ILE A 34 -2.56 -8.70 -8.30
CA ILE A 34 -2.06 -8.78 -9.67
C ILE A 34 -0.65 -9.35 -9.75
N LEU A 35 0.28 -8.84 -8.95
CA LEU A 35 1.68 -9.22 -9.02
C LEU A 35 1.99 -10.50 -8.23
N ARG A 36 1.49 -10.63 -7.00
CA ARG A 36 1.87 -11.74 -6.12
C ARG A 36 1.58 -13.14 -6.66
N PRO A 37 0.42 -13.40 -7.34
CA PRO A 37 0.19 -14.72 -7.97
C PRO A 37 1.24 -15.05 -9.02
N VAL A 38 1.60 -14.08 -9.87
CA VAL A 38 2.62 -14.24 -10.91
C VAL A 38 4.01 -14.37 -10.29
N SER A 39 4.34 -13.52 -9.33
CA SER A 39 5.62 -13.53 -8.64
C SER A 39 5.91 -14.86 -7.92
N LYS A 40 4.92 -15.46 -7.26
CA LYS A 40 5.08 -16.79 -6.63
C LYS A 40 5.51 -17.85 -7.63
N HIS A 41 4.95 -17.81 -8.83
CA HIS A 41 5.27 -18.74 -9.91
C HIS A 41 6.63 -18.41 -10.56
N ASP A 42 6.88 -17.14 -10.88
CA ASP A 42 7.98 -16.72 -11.75
C ASP A 42 9.25 -16.32 -11.00
N ALA A 43 9.11 -15.54 -9.94
CA ALA A 43 10.24 -15.11 -9.11
C ALA A 43 10.55 -16.14 -8.00
N GLY A 44 9.57 -16.96 -7.62
CA GLY A 44 9.66 -18.02 -6.62
C GLY A 44 9.05 -17.62 -5.27
N GLU A 45 8.49 -18.61 -4.59
CA GLU A 45 7.78 -18.43 -3.31
C GLU A 45 8.61 -17.69 -2.25
N ALA A 46 9.91 -17.94 -2.16
CA ALA A 46 10.76 -17.30 -1.16
C ALA A 46 10.83 -15.79 -1.34
N ILE A 47 10.87 -15.30 -2.59
CA ILE A 47 10.89 -13.87 -2.91
C ILE A 47 9.52 -13.26 -2.64
N ALA A 48 8.45 -13.86 -3.15
CA ALA A 48 7.09 -13.39 -2.93
C ALA A 48 6.73 -13.34 -1.44
N ASN A 49 7.08 -14.39 -0.67
CA ASN A 49 6.84 -14.43 0.78
C ASN A 49 7.66 -13.38 1.56
N ALA A 50 8.88 -13.05 1.09
CA ALA A 50 9.68 -11.98 1.69
C ALA A 50 8.98 -10.62 1.49
N ARG A 51 8.37 -10.37 0.32
CA ARG A 51 7.59 -9.14 0.05
C ARG A 51 6.37 -9.05 0.96
N ILE A 52 5.55 -10.11 1.01
CA ILE A 52 4.37 -10.20 1.88
C ILE A 52 4.74 -9.91 3.35
N LYS A 53 5.87 -10.41 3.81
CA LYS A 53 6.34 -10.13 5.17
C LYS A 53 6.69 -8.66 5.37
N GLU A 54 7.40 -8.04 4.42
CA GLU A 54 7.76 -6.61 4.49
C GLU A 54 6.52 -5.72 4.48
N GLU A 55 5.53 -6.02 3.64
CA GLU A 55 4.22 -5.37 3.59
C GLU A 55 3.51 -5.44 4.95
N SER A 56 3.44 -6.65 5.53
CA SER A 56 2.82 -6.85 6.85
C SER A 56 3.53 -6.10 7.99
N GLU A 57 4.86 -5.97 7.94
CA GLU A 57 5.63 -5.17 8.90
C GLU A 57 5.34 -3.67 8.74
N ALA A 58 5.26 -3.16 7.51
CA ALA A 58 4.89 -1.78 7.21
C ALA A 58 3.43 -1.48 7.63
N GLU A 59 2.50 -2.41 7.38
CA GLU A 59 1.11 -2.33 7.83
C GLU A 59 1.01 -2.21 9.35
N GLY A 60 1.75 -3.04 10.09
CA GLY A 60 1.83 -2.97 11.54
C GLY A 60 2.31 -1.61 12.04
N LEU A 61 3.34 -1.06 11.39
CA LEU A 61 3.88 0.26 11.72
C LEU A 61 2.88 1.38 11.43
N LEU A 62 2.15 1.32 10.31
CA LEU A 62 1.09 2.28 9.98
C LEU A 62 -0.03 2.27 11.03
N LYS A 63 -0.50 1.09 11.46
CA LYS A 63 -1.52 0.94 12.52
C LYS A 63 -1.08 1.51 13.87
N GLU A 64 0.21 1.41 14.19
CA GLU A 64 0.76 2.06 15.39
C GLU A 64 0.78 3.58 15.24
N MET A 65 1.21 4.10 14.07
CA MET A 65 1.32 5.53 13.80
C MET A 65 -0.04 6.23 13.77
N GLU A 66 -1.11 5.56 13.36
CA GLU A 66 -2.49 6.10 13.40
C GLU A 66 -2.96 6.49 14.81
N LYS A 67 -2.38 5.90 15.84
CA LYS A 67 -2.72 6.15 17.25
C LYS A 67 -1.92 7.30 17.85
N LEU A 68 -0.92 7.81 17.14
CA LEU A 68 0.01 8.82 17.64
C LEU A 68 -0.41 10.23 17.20
N ASP A 69 -0.02 11.23 18.00
CA ASP A 69 -0.03 12.61 17.55
C ASP A 69 1.02 12.80 16.45
N PRO A 70 0.63 13.26 15.24
CA PRO A 70 1.58 13.52 14.16
C PRO A 70 2.69 14.53 14.51
N GLY A 71 2.48 15.39 15.53
CA GLY A 71 3.49 16.30 16.05
C GLY A 71 4.50 15.67 17.00
N SER A 72 4.28 14.45 17.45
CA SER A 72 5.13 13.80 18.45
C SER A 72 6.49 13.35 17.88
N ALA A 73 7.49 13.28 18.76
CA ALA A 73 8.80 12.73 18.43
C ALA A 73 8.73 11.24 18.05
N GLU A 74 7.81 10.49 18.68
CA GLU A 74 7.59 9.07 18.39
C GLU A 74 7.04 8.90 16.98
N PHE A 75 6.04 9.69 16.57
CA PHE A 75 5.54 9.67 15.19
C PHE A 75 6.66 9.97 14.19
N THR A 76 7.48 11.00 14.44
CA THR A 76 8.61 11.36 13.57
C THR A 76 9.62 10.22 13.44
N SER A 77 9.95 9.53 14.53
CA SER A 77 10.84 8.37 14.53
C SER A 77 10.26 7.21 13.71
N LYS A 78 8.96 6.91 13.89
CA LYS A 78 8.27 5.85 13.13
C LYS A 78 8.13 6.20 11.65
N LEU A 79 7.90 7.47 11.31
CA LEU A 79 7.86 7.94 9.93
C LEU A 79 9.20 7.72 9.21
N ALA A 80 10.31 8.01 9.89
CA ALA A 80 11.65 7.75 9.35
C ALA A 80 11.92 6.24 9.18
N LYS A 81 11.41 5.40 10.08
CA LYS A 81 11.47 3.94 9.96
C LYS A 81 10.64 3.48 8.76
N LEU A 82 9.38 3.89 8.67
CA LEU A 82 8.47 3.54 7.55
C LEU A 82 9.09 3.91 6.19
N ARG A 83 9.69 5.10 6.08
CA ARG A 83 10.40 5.50 4.85
C ARG A 83 11.44 4.48 4.43
N ARG A 84 12.33 4.09 5.35
CA ARG A 84 13.39 3.12 5.05
C ARG A 84 12.85 1.75 4.65
N GLU A 85 11.75 1.32 5.27
CA GLU A 85 11.12 0.05 4.94
C GLU A 85 10.48 0.08 3.54
N VAL A 86 9.78 1.15 3.20
CA VAL A 86 9.19 1.35 1.87
C VAL A 86 10.27 1.45 0.79
N GLU A 87 11.34 2.22 1.02
CA GLU A 87 12.44 2.35 0.08
C GLU A 87 13.16 1.01 -0.15
N ARG A 88 13.42 0.24 0.91
CA ARG A 88 14.04 -1.09 0.83
C ARG A 88 13.13 -2.09 0.12
N HIS A 89 11.82 -2.04 0.36
CA HIS A 89 10.84 -2.88 -0.30
C HIS A 89 10.86 -2.62 -1.82
N ALA A 90 10.72 -1.37 -2.24
CA ALA A 90 10.78 -0.99 -3.65
C ALA A 90 12.10 -1.39 -4.32
N GLU A 91 13.25 -1.16 -3.68
CA GLU A 91 14.55 -1.61 -4.19
C GLU A 91 14.60 -3.14 -4.37
N SER A 92 13.99 -3.86 -3.46
CA SER A 92 13.97 -5.33 -3.54
C SER A 92 13.05 -5.84 -4.63
N GLU A 93 11.94 -5.18 -4.92
CA GLU A 93 11.08 -5.46 -6.08
C GLU A 93 11.83 -5.19 -7.38
N GLU A 94 12.39 -4.00 -7.52
CA GLU A 94 13.09 -3.57 -8.74
C GLU A 94 14.33 -4.42 -9.05
N THR A 95 15.04 -4.89 -8.02
CA THR A 95 16.31 -5.62 -8.22
C THR A 95 16.17 -7.14 -8.19
N LYS A 96 15.17 -7.70 -7.52
CA LYS A 96 15.08 -9.15 -7.29
C LYS A 96 13.81 -9.78 -7.86
N GLU A 97 12.67 -9.09 -7.81
CA GLU A 97 11.38 -9.65 -8.18
C GLU A 97 11.02 -9.33 -9.64
N PHE A 98 10.90 -8.06 -9.99
CA PHE A 98 10.50 -7.65 -11.33
C PHE A 98 11.38 -8.20 -12.47
N PRO A 99 12.72 -8.26 -12.34
CA PRO A 99 13.55 -8.85 -13.40
C PRO A 99 13.25 -10.34 -13.63
N ARG A 100 12.87 -11.08 -12.60
CA ARG A 100 12.54 -12.51 -12.72
C ARG A 100 11.18 -12.74 -13.34
N VAL A 101 10.20 -11.92 -12.98
CA VAL A 101 8.88 -11.92 -13.63
C VAL A 101 9.03 -11.54 -15.10
N ALA A 102 9.74 -10.45 -15.39
CA ALA A 102 9.95 -9.98 -16.76
C ALA A 102 10.73 -10.97 -17.64
N ALA A 103 11.57 -11.82 -17.06
CA ALA A 103 12.31 -12.84 -17.80
C ALA A 103 11.44 -14.04 -18.24
N LYS A 104 10.27 -14.23 -17.63
CA LYS A 104 9.38 -15.37 -17.87
C LYS A 104 8.09 -15.00 -18.58
N GLU A 105 7.65 -13.76 -18.45
CA GLU A 105 6.41 -13.27 -19.01
C GLU A 105 6.65 -12.60 -20.38
N THR A 106 5.63 -12.66 -21.25
CA THR A 106 5.67 -11.94 -22.54
C THR A 106 5.45 -10.44 -22.32
N THR A 107 5.91 -9.63 -23.27
CA THR A 107 5.69 -8.17 -23.24
C THR A 107 4.20 -7.84 -23.16
N GLU A 108 3.36 -8.53 -23.95
CA GLU A 108 1.91 -8.35 -23.95
C GLU A 108 1.30 -8.65 -22.58
N ARG A 109 1.80 -9.69 -21.89
CA ARG A 109 1.34 -10.05 -20.55
C ARG A 109 1.75 -9.01 -19.51
N LEU A 110 2.98 -8.54 -19.55
CA LEU A 110 3.47 -7.46 -18.68
C LEU A 110 2.68 -6.17 -18.88
N GLU A 111 2.37 -5.79 -20.12
CA GLU A 111 1.53 -4.63 -20.42
C GLU A 111 0.09 -4.82 -19.90
N GLN A 112 -0.47 -6.01 -20.01
CA GLN A 112 -1.80 -6.32 -19.49
C GLN A 112 -1.82 -6.20 -17.96
N MET A 113 -0.81 -6.74 -17.28
CA MET A 113 -0.66 -6.60 -15.82
C MET A 113 -0.52 -5.13 -15.41
N GLY A 114 0.30 -4.35 -16.13
CA GLY A 114 0.45 -2.91 -15.88
C GLY A 114 -0.86 -2.14 -16.06
N ARG A 115 -1.64 -2.43 -17.10
CA ARG A 115 -2.97 -1.81 -17.29
C ARG A 115 -3.94 -2.18 -16.18
N ALA A 116 -3.96 -3.43 -15.74
CA ALA A 116 -4.80 -3.89 -14.64
C ALA A 116 -4.42 -3.21 -13.32
N TYR A 117 -3.11 -3.13 -13.04
CA TYR A 117 -2.56 -2.44 -11.86
C TYR A 117 -2.95 -0.96 -11.82
N GLU A 118 -2.77 -0.24 -12.93
CA GLU A 118 -3.16 1.17 -13.03
C GLU A 118 -4.68 1.39 -12.95
N ALA A 119 -5.48 0.47 -13.49
CA ALA A 119 -6.93 0.52 -13.34
C ALA A 119 -7.34 0.30 -11.88
N ALA A 120 -6.73 -0.63 -11.18
CA ALA A 120 -6.92 -0.91 -9.78
C ALA A 120 -6.59 0.30 -8.89
N LYS A 121 -5.43 0.91 -9.10
CA LYS A 121 -5.02 2.13 -8.39
C LYS A 121 -5.98 3.30 -8.61
N ARG A 122 -6.54 3.45 -9.83
CA ARG A 122 -7.52 4.52 -10.14
C ARG A 122 -8.89 4.27 -9.53
N ALA A 123 -9.33 3.02 -9.48
CA ALA A 123 -10.63 2.66 -8.90
C ALA A 123 -10.64 2.73 -7.37
N ALA A 124 -9.49 2.54 -6.73
CA ALA A 124 -9.37 2.60 -5.29
C ALA A 124 -9.56 4.03 -4.74
N PRO A 125 -10.31 4.23 -3.65
CA PRO A 125 -10.62 5.55 -3.11
C PRO A 125 -9.36 6.30 -2.70
N THR A 126 -9.27 7.57 -3.11
CA THR A 126 -8.11 8.44 -2.84
C THR A 126 -8.13 9.07 -1.45
N ARG A 127 -9.22 8.91 -0.70
CA ARG A 127 -9.38 9.48 0.66
C ARG A 127 -10.21 8.53 1.53
N PRO A 128 -9.89 8.40 2.84
CA PRO A 128 -10.84 7.88 3.81
C PRO A 128 -12.09 8.74 3.70
N HIS A 129 -13.27 8.15 3.55
CA HIS A 129 -14.51 8.92 3.43
C HIS A 129 -14.73 9.75 4.69
N PRO A 130 -15.04 11.06 4.60
CA PRO A 130 -15.32 11.89 5.78
C PRO A 130 -16.61 11.48 6.53
N SER A 131 -17.40 10.56 5.96
CA SER A 131 -18.65 10.04 6.52
C SER A 131 -18.51 8.75 7.34
N THR A 132 -17.30 8.24 7.57
CA THR A 132 -17.15 7.20 8.60
C THR A 132 -17.39 7.88 9.95
N PRO A 133 -18.46 7.56 10.70
CA PRO A 133 -18.71 8.20 11.99
C PRO A 133 -17.48 8.01 12.87
N ASN A 134 -16.98 9.11 13.41
CA ASN A 134 -15.86 9.12 14.36
C ASN A 134 -16.38 8.61 15.71
N THR A 135 -16.97 7.41 15.72
CA THR A 135 -17.44 6.77 16.94
C THR A 135 -16.34 5.89 17.52
N PRO A 136 -16.14 5.90 18.85
CA PRO A 136 -15.15 5.04 19.49
C PRO A 136 -15.30 3.55 19.15
N ALA A 137 -16.50 3.09 18.85
CA ALA A 137 -16.79 1.71 18.46
C ALA A 137 -16.35 1.37 17.00
N ALA A 138 -16.43 2.30 16.05
CA ALA A 138 -15.95 2.10 14.70
C ALA A 138 -14.41 2.10 14.63
N ASN A 139 -13.77 2.87 15.52
CA ASN A 139 -12.30 2.91 15.64
C ASN A 139 -11.73 1.68 16.37
N LEU A 140 -12.56 0.89 17.04
CA LEU A 140 -12.11 -0.31 17.78
C LEU A 140 -12.09 -1.58 16.92
N LEU A 141 -12.88 -1.64 15.82
CA LEU A 141 -13.10 -2.87 15.03
C LEU A 141 -12.50 -2.80 13.61
N ALA A 142 -12.29 -1.62 13.08
CA ALA A 142 -11.59 -1.42 11.80
C ALA A 142 -11.04 0.00 11.79
N GLY A 143 -9.77 0.18 12.08
CA GLY A 143 -9.10 1.49 11.92
C GLY A 143 -9.26 2.03 10.48
N PRO A 144 -8.98 3.31 10.24
CA PRO A 144 -9.02 3.92 8.90
C PRO A 144 -8.28 3.09 7.85
N PHE A 145 -7.19 2.44 8.24
CA PHE A 145 -6.42 1.52 7.41
C PHE A 145 -7.27 0.35 6.89
N ALA A 146 -7.94 -0.42 7.75
CA ALA A 146 -8.75 -1.57 7.33
C ALA A 146 -9.88 -1.15 6.37
N ALA A 147 -10.53 -0.03 6.63
CA ALA A 147 -11.58 0.48 5.75
C ALA A 147 -11.05 0.96 4.38
N VAL A 148 -9.80 1.41 4.29
CA VAL A 148 -9.15 1.74 3.01
C VAL A 148 -8.77 0.46 2.28
N ALA A 149 -8.20 -0.52 2.98
CA ALA A 149 -7.80 -1.81 2.41
C ALA A 149 -8.99 -2.57 1.81
N ASP A 150 -10.12 -2.68 2.51
CA ASP A 150 -11.31 -3.35 2.01
C ASP A 150 -11.86 -2.69 0.74
N ARG A 151 -11.94 -1.36 0.72
CA ARG A 151 -12.37 -0.62 -0.47
C ARG A 151 -11.39 -0.74 -1.64
N ALA A 152 -10.10 -0.79 -1.36
CA ALA A 152 -9.08 -1.01 -2.38
C ALA A 152 -9.22 -2.39 -3.01
N ARG A 153 -9.41 -3.47 -2.20
CA ARG A 153 -9.64 -4.83 -2.69
C ARG A 153 -10.91 -4.92 -3.56
N ASP A 154 -12.01 -4.32 -3.13
CA ASP A 154 -13.25 -4.30 -3.91
C ASP A 154 -13.05 -3.60 -5.26
N ALA A 155 -12.36 -2.45 -5.26
CA ALA A 155 -12.07 -1.69 -6.48
C ALA A 155 -11.16 -2.47 -7.46
N VAL A 156 -10.15 -3.19 -6.94
CA VAL A 156 -9.28 -4.05 -7.76
C VAL A 156 -10.08 -5.19 -8.39
N ARG A 157 -10.92 -5.88 -7.60
CA ARG A 157 -11.76 -6.97 -8.11
C ARG A 157 -12.73 -6.52 -9.20
N ASP A 158 -13.32 -5.34 -9.03
CA ASP A 158 -14.24 -4.77 -10.02
C ASP A 158 -13.48 -4.35 -11.30
N ALA A 159 -12.29 -3.79 -11.17
CA ALA A 159 -11.43 -3.48 -12.31
C ALA A 159 -11.02 -4.73 -13.09
N LEU A 160 -10.67 -5.83 -12.40
CA LEU A 160 -10.33 -7.11 -13.04
C LEU A 160 -11.50 -7.74 -13.78
N LYS A 161 -12.73 -7.66 -13.23
CA LYS A 161 -13.94 -8.15 -13.91
C LYS A 161 -14.27 -7.36 -15.18
N SER A 162 -14.00 -6.07 -15.20
CA SER A 162 -14.28 -5.20 -16.36
C SER A 162 -13.28 -5.37 -17.52
N THR A 163 -12.17 -6.07 -17.28
CA THR A 163 -11.08 -6.28 -18.25
C THR A 163 -11.12 -7.69 -18.87
N SER A 164 -12.04 -8.54 -18.41
CA SER A 164 -12.31 -9.89 -18.93
C SER A 164 -13.47 -9.89 -19.89
#